data_f89e54e10f84bc7025dfbfd6f0cc2e23
#
_entry.id   f89e54e10f84bc7025dfbfd6f0cc2e23
#
_cell.length_a   1.000
_cell.length_b   1.000
_cell.length_c   1.000
_cell.angle_alpha   90.00
_cell.angle_beta   90.00
_cell.angle_gamma   90.00
#
_symmetry.space_group_name_H-M   'P 1'
#
loop_
_entity.id
_entity.type
_entity.pdbx_description
1 polymer ?
#
loop_
_entity_poly.entity_id
_entity_poly.type
_entity_poly.pdbx_seq_one_letter_code
_entity_poly.pdbx_strand_id
1 'polypeptide(L)'
;PVSQDLTGSTISPNTSRRVMSNYETMEEGAKIYSLQSLLTPTPKPKDDPAFKDKEGKDPVEVVSIWLGRDYLNMILNLKVSTGKGHTFGIIEDKSELETTGSVDMLLYHDADSDEEYYNRRAYISVPLKQYAESEHPTDGIKIKFRYYTYGKEADVIEDYEFEYTPGKTE
;
A
#
# COMPACT_ATOMS: atom_id res chain seq x y z
N PRO A 1 -10.37 -26.76 8.90
CA PRO A 1 -11.60 -26.58 8.11
C PRO A 1 -12.25 -25.27 8.52
N VAL A 2 -12.53 -24.40 7.56
CA VAL A 2 -13.28 -23.18 7.80
C VAL A 2 -14.72 -23.60 8.06
N SER A 3 -15.20 -23.43 9.28
CA SER A 3 -16.56 -23.82 9.66
C SER A 3 -17.62 -22.78 9.30
N GLN A 4 -17.21 -21.61 8.82
CA GLN A 4 -18.09 -20.57 8.30
C GLN A 4 -17.65 -20.17 6.90
N ASP A 5 -18.62 -20.14 6.01
CA ASP A 5 -18.41 -19.58 4.67
C ASP A 5 -18.25 -18.06 4.79
N LEU A 6 -17.00 -17.60 4.65
CA LEU A 6 -16.66 -16.19 4.58
C LEU A 6 -16.75 -15.64 3.15
N THR A 7 -17.36 -16.40 2.23
CA THR A 7 -17.45 -16.04 0.81
C THR A 7 -18.35 -14.84 0.51
N GLY A 8 -19.11 -14.34 1.48
CA GLY A 8 -19.68 -12.98 1.40
C GLY A 8 -18.64 -11.89 1.21
N SER A 9 -17.35 -12.23 1.32
CA SER A 9 -16.19 -11.33 1.16
C SER A 9 -15.68 -11.17 -0.28
N THR A 10 -16.34 -11.69 -1.30
CA THR A 10 -15.92 -11.58 -2.72
C THR A 10 -14.54 -12.19 -3.06
N ILE A 11 -14.05 -13.17 -2.29
CA ILE A 11 -12.83 -13.90 -2.64
C ILE A 11 -13.20 -15.05 -3.57
N SER A 12 -12.74 -14.97 -4.82
CA SER A 12 -12.96 -16.05 -5.80
C SER A 12 -12.12 -17.30 -5.45
N PRO A 13 -12.58 -18.51 -5.77
CA PRO A 13 -11.78 -19.72 -5.61
C PRO A 13 -10.41 -19.58 -6.30
N ASN A 14 -9.37 -20.15 -5.67
CA ASN A 14 -7.97 -20.12 -6.16
C ASN A 14 -7.36 -18.71 -6.28
N THR A 15 -7.91 -17.73 -5.56
CA THR A 15 -7.29 -16.40 -5.43
C THR A 15 -6.84 -16.15 -4.00
N SER A 16 -5.80 -15.33 -3.84
CA SER A 16 -5.31 -14.86 -2.53
C SER A 16 -5.55 -13.37 -2.41
N ARG A 17 -5.99 -12.93 -1.25
CA ARG A 17 -6.10 -11.51 -0.91
C ARG A 17 -5.49 -11.23 0.44
N ARG A 18 -4.87 -10.06 0.58
CA ARG A 18 -4.47 -9.57 1.90
C ARG A 18 -5.68 -9.00 2.62
N VAL A 19 -5.77 -9.34 3.88
CA VAL A 19 -6.82 -8.86 4.77
C VAL A 19 -6.24 -8.40 6.09
N MET A 20 -6.88 -7.44 6.71
CA MET A 20 -6.73 -7.15 8.12
C MET A 20 -7.81 -7.93 8.86
N SER A 21 -7.42 -8.63 9.92
CA SER A 21 -8.33 -9.47 10.68
C SER A 21 -8.23 -9.18 12.17
N ASN A 22 -9.37 -9.17 12.84
CA ASN A 22 -9.44 -9.28 14.28
C ASN A 22 -9.78 -10.73 14.61
N TYR A 23 -8.90 -11.41 15.36
CA TYR A 23 -9.03 -12.82 15.64
C TYR A 23 -8.55 -13.17 17.07
N GLU A 24 -9.02 -14.29 17.57
CA GLU A 24 -8.58 -14.92 18.81
C GLU A 24 -7.95 -16.27 18.48
N THR A 25 -6.77 -16.55 19.04
CA THR A 25 -6.11 -17.85 18.92
C THR A 25 -6.82 -18.87 19.83
N MET A 26 -7.12 -20.05 19.28
CA MET A 26 -7.72 -21.17 20.00
C MET A 26 -6.78 -22.37 19.95
N GLU A 27 -7.00 -23.39 20.76
CA GLU A 27 -6.18 -24.63 20.77
C GLU A 27 -6.11 -25.29 19.38
N GLU A 28 -7.20 -25.25 18.61
CA GLU A 28 -7.28 -25.82 17.27
C GLU A 28 -7.61 -24.73 16.21
N GLY A 29 -6.75 -23.70 16.08
CA GLY A 29 -6.88 -22.70 15.03
C GLY A 29 -7.13 -21.29 15.52
N ALA A 30 -7.95 -20.52 14.80
CA ALA A 30 -8.29 -19.15 15.16
C ALA A 30 -9.77 -18.85 14.90
N LYS A 31 -10.37 -18.11 15.82
CA LYS A 31 -11.71 -17.55 15.64
C LYS A 31 -11.62 -16.14 15.08
N ILE A 32 -12.14 -15.94 13.89
CA ILE A 32 -12.10 -14.66 13.19
C ILE A 32 -13.36 -13.87 13.53
N TYR A 33 -13.19 -12.65 14.03
CA TYR A 33 -14.29 -11.73 14.37
C TYR A 33 -14.60 -10.75 13.25
N SER A 34 -13.58 -10.33 12.49
CA SER A 34 -13.74 -9.43 11.36
C SER A 34 -12.66 -9.65 10.31
N LEU A 35 -13.02 -9.41 9.06
CA LEU A 35 -12.12 -9.38 7.92
C LEU A 35 -12.34 -8.09 7.15
N GLN A 36 -11.26 -7.36 6.88
CA GLN A 36 -11.27 -6.20 6.02
C GLN A 36 -10.24 -6.39 4.90
N SER A 37 -10.67 -6.29 3.66
CA SER A 37 -9.76 -6.33 2.51
C SER A 37 -8.83 -5.12 2.53
N LEU A 38 -7.55 -5.35 2.24
CA LEU A 38 -6.56 -4.31 2.04
C LEU A 38 -6.47 -3.96 0.55
N LEU A 39 -6.23 -2.69 0.26
CA LEU A 39 -5.77 -2.29 -1.07
C LEU A 39 -4.32 -2.77 -1.23
N THR A 40 -4.06 -3.46 -2.34
CA THR A 40 -2.73 -4.05 -2.59
C THR A 40 -2.26 -3.64 -3.99
N PRO A 41 -1.97 -2.33 -4.20
CA PRO A 41 -1.48 -1.85 -5.47
C PRO A 41 -0.09 -2.40 -5.74
N THR A 42 0.10 -3.04 -6.90
CA THR A 42 1.42 -3.41 -7.38
C THR A 42 2.13 -2.17 -7.91
N PRO A 43 3.36 -1.87 -7.49
CA PRO A 43 4.15 -0.79 -8.04
C PRO A 43 4.31 -0.91 -9.56
N LYS A 44 4.22 0.22 -10.25
CA LYS A 44 4.31 0.33 -11.71
C LYS A 44 5.10 1.56 -12.11
N PRO A 45 5.78 1.56 -13.27
CA PRO A 45 6.50 2.72 -13.74
C PRO A 45 5.55 3.88 -14.06
N LYS A 46 6.08 5.10 -14.03
CA LYS A 46 5.30 6.33 -14.23
C LYS A 46 4.56 6.41 -15.57
N ASP A 47 5.08 5.76 -16.59
CA ASP A 47 4.51 5.73 -17.93
C ASP A 47 3.45 4.63 -18.14
N ASP A 48 3.14 3.86 -17.07
CA ASP A 48 2.04 2.87 -17.12
C ASP A 48 0.71 3.56 -17.47
N PRO A 49 -0.10 2.96 -18.34
CA PRO A 49 -1.42 3.50 -18.72
C PRO A 49 -2.34 3.84 -17.54
N ALA A 50 -2.18 3.19 -16.40
CA ALA A 50 -2.97 3.44 -15.20
C ALA A 50 -2.79 4.87 -14.63
N PHE A 51 -1.69 5.57 -14.99
CA PHE A 51 -1.35 6.89 -14.44
C PHE A 51 -1.42 8.02 -15.49
N LYS A 52 -1.87 7.73 -16.73
CA LYS A 52 -1.77 8.67 -17.86
C LYS A 52 -2.74 9.84 -17.82
N ASP A 53 -3.93 9.65 -17.27
CA ASP A 53 -5.03 10.60 -17.46
C ASP A 53 -5.21 11.59 -16.31
N LYS A 54 -4.54 11.37 -15.18
CA LYS A 54 -4.68 12.19 -13.97
C LYS A 54 -3.33 12.35 -13.27
N GLU A 55 -3.13 13.43 -12.54
CA GLU A 55 -1.88 13.71 -11.84
C GLU A 55 -1.65 12.81 -10.63
N GLY A 56 -2.74 12.36 -9.97
CA GLY A 56 -2.68 11.49 -8.80
C GLY A 56 -1.94 12.08 -7.61
N LYS A 57 -2.12 13.39 -7.38
CA LYS A 57 -1.44 14.16 -6.35
C LYS A 57 -2.35 14.56 -5.19
N ASP A 58 -3.57 14.00 -5.14
CA ASP A 58 -4.48 14.34 -4.05
C ASP A 58 -3.88 13.93 -2.70
N PRO A 59 -3.98 14.80 -1.68
CA PRO A 59 -3.27 14.60 -0.44
C PRO A 59 -3.87 13.49 0.41
N VAL A 60 -3.02 12.90 1.26
CA VAL A 60 -3.39 11.96 2.32
C VAL A 60 -2.68 12.33 3.62
N GLU A 61 -3.21 11.89 4.76
CA GLU A 61 -2.49 11.89 6.03
C GLU A 61 -2.01 10.46 6.31
N VAL A 62 -0.70 10.25 6.48
CA VAL A 62 -0.16 8.96 6.89
C VAL A 62 -0.27 8.83 8.41
N VAL A 63 -1.16 7.96 8.87
CA VAL A 63 -1.35 7.66 10.30
C VAL A 63 -0.27 6.70 10.79
N SER A 64 0.10 5.73 9.98
CA SER A 64 1.14 4.74 10.28
C SER A 64 1.68 4.14 8.99
N ILE A 65 2.98 3.87 8.97
CA ILE A 65 3.66 3.20 7.86
C ILE A 65 4.77 2.31 8.42
N TRP A 66 4.86 1.05 7.95
CA TRP A 66 5.86 0.10 8.41
C TRP A 66 6.11 -1.01 7.38
N LEU A 67 7.31 -1.57 7.44
CA LEU A 67 7.62 -2.84 6.76
C LEU A 67 7.03 -4.01 7.54
N GLY A 68 6.47 -4.98 6.84
CA GLY A 68 6.00 -6.21 7.43
C GLY A 68 6.16 -7.35 6.46
N ARG A 69 7.12 -8.23 6.69
CA ARG A 69 7.54 -9.27 5.75
C ARG A 69 7.90 -8.63 4.39
N ASP A 70 7.29 -9.09 3.32
CA ASP A 70 7.53 -8.61 1.96
C ASP A 70 6.54 -7.50 1.55
N TYR A 71 6.12 -6.64 2.49
CA TYR A 71 5.15 -5.58 2.23
C TYR A 71 5.49 -4.29 2.97
N LEU A 72 5.31 -3.16 2.29
CA LEU A 72 5.17 -1.86 2.92
C LEU A 72 3.69 -1.63 3.23
N ASN A 73 3.37 -1.57 4.52
CA ASN A 73 2.00 -1.42 5.00
C ASN A 73 1.77 0.01 5.46
N MET A 74 0.58 0.54 5.21
CA MET A 74 0.21 1.87 5.66
C MET A 74 -1.27 2.00 6.02
N ILE A 75 -1.52 2.86 7.00
CA ILE A 75 -2.84 3.34 7.37
C ILE A 75 -2.90 4.82 7.03
N LEU A 76 -3.85 5.20 6.20
CA LEU A 76 -4.05 6.56 5.74
C LEU A 76 -5.37 7.11 6.26
N ASN A 77 -5.42 8.41 6.53
CA ASN A 77 -6.66 9.17 6.62
C ASN A 77 -6.83 9.97 5.33
N LEU A 78 -8.02 9.88 4.77
CA LEU A 78 -8.46 10.63 3.61
C LEU A 78 -9.56 11.57 4.05
N LYS A 79 -9.65 12.73 3.43
CA LYS A 79 -10.83 13.56 3.52
C LYS A 79 -11.76 13.22 2.36
N VAL A 80 -13.01 12.93 2.67
CA VAL A 80 -14.00 12.43 1.72
C VAL A 80 -15.37 13.05 1.98
N SER A 81 -16.19 13.11 0.95
CA SER A 81 -17.62 13.38 1.04
C SER A 81 -18.42 12.09 0.84
N THR A 82 -18.25 11.46 -0.30
CA THR A 82 -18.89 10.19 -0.63
C THR A 82 -17.98 8.98 -0.44
N GLY A 83 -16.67 9.20 -0.54
CA GLY A 83 -15.64 8.18 -0.55
C GLY A 83 -15.71 7.25 -1.76
N LYS A 84 -16.36 7.71 -2.84
CA LYS A 84 -16.41 7.02 -4.13
C LYS A 84 -15.40 7.63 -5.09
N GLY A 85 -14.93 6.83 -6.03
CA GLY A 85 -14.02 7.29 -7.08
C GLY A 85 -12.54 7.32 -6.67
N HIS A 86 -12.20 7.30 -5.38
CA HIS A 86 -10.81 7.31 -4.93
C HIS A 86 -10.02 6.15 -5.52
N THR A 87 -8.94 6.46 -6.21
CA THR A 87 -8.03 5.49 -6.82
C THR A 87 -6.64 5.62 -6.21
N PHE A 88 -6.03 4.47 -5.89
CA PHE A 88 -4.67 4.40 -5.35
C PHE A 88 -3.77 3.58 -6.25
N GLY A 89 -2.53 4.02 -6.37
CA GLY A 89 -1.46 3.32 -7.05
C GLY A 89 -0.11 3.61 -6.40
N ILE A 90 0.91 2.89 -6.83
CA ILE A 90 2.31 3.16 -6.49
C ILE A 90 3.07 3.34 -7.78
N ILE A 91 3.60 4.54 -7.97
CA ILE A 91 4.54 4.84 -9.04
C ILE A 91 5.93 4.44 -8.54
N GLU A 92 6.66 3.63 -9.31
CA GLU A 92 8.02 3.21 -8.98
C GLU A 92 9.05 3.76 -9.96
N ASP A 93 10.24 4.07 -9.45
CA ASP A 93 11.45 4.26 -10.23
C ASP A 93 12.53 3.29 -9.72
N LYS A 94 12.93 2.38 -10.60
CA LYS A 94 13.96 1.35 -10.35
C LYS A 94 15.28 1.64 -11.00
N SER A 95 15.49 2.85 -11.51
CA SER A 95 16.71 3.19 -12.26
C SER A 95 17.99 2.98 -11.45
N GLU A 96 17.92 3.08 -10.14
CA GLU A 96 19.05 2.88 -9.23
C GLU A 96 19.08 1.50 -8.55
N LEU A 97 18.13 0.61 -8.81
CA LEU A 97 18.03 -0.67 -8.10
C LEU A 97 19.28 -1.53 -8.28
N GLU A 98 19.74 -1.70 -9.54
CA GLU A 98 20.89 -2.54 -9.85
C GLU A 98 22.24 -1.90 -9.49
N THR A 99 22.30 -0.58 -9.33
CA THR A 99 23.54 0.16 -9.06
C THR A 99 23.76 0.43 -7.57
N THR A 100 22.71 0.86 -6.87
CA THR A 100 22.79 1.26 -5.46
C THR A 100 21.88 0.46 -4.54
N GLY A 101 21.03 -0.43 -5.08
CA GLY A 101 20.02 -1.13 -4.33
C GLY A 101 18.88 -0.22 -3.86
N SER A 102 18.59 0.88 -4.59
CA SER A 102 17.58 1.87 -4.21
C SER A 102 16.38 1.86 -5.14
N VAL A 103 15.19 2.01 -4.58
CA VAL A 103 13.91 2.16 -5.32
C VAL A 103 13.18 3.38 -4.78
N ASP A 104 12.82 4.30 -5.68
CA ASP A 104 11.94 5.41 -5.35
C ASP A 104 10.47 5.02 -5.60
N MET A 105 9.61 5.29 -4.64
CA MET A 105 8.17 5.06 -4.72
C MET A 105 7.40 6.33 -4.44
N LEU A 106 6.36 6.59 -5.20
CA LEU A 106 5.41 7.67 -4.96
C LEU A 106 4.00 7.11 -4.84
N LEU A 107 3.31 7.47 -3.76
CA LEU A 107 1.90 7.18 -3.64
C LEU A 107 1.12 8.01 -4.65
N TYR A 108 0.45 7.34 -5.56
CA TYR A 108 -0.54 7.93 -6.46
C TYR A 108 -1.90 7.86 -5.76
N HIS A 109 -2.55 9.00 -5.60
CA HIS A 109 -3.91 9.10 -5.09
C HIS A 109 -4.69 10.10 -5.93
N ASP A 110 -5.82 9.65 -6.45
CA ASP A 110 -6.78 10.47 -7.18
C ASP A 110 -8.12 10.36 -6.47
N ALA A 111 -8.60 11.48 -5.95
CA ALA A 111 -9.86 11.58 -5.22
C ALA A 111 -11.09 11.74 -6.13
N ASP A 112 -10.88 11.82 -7.46
CA ASP A 112 -11.94 11.99 -8.45
C ASP A 112 -12.88 13.19 -8.15
N SER A 113 -12.30 14.28 -7.64
CA SER A 113 -13.02 15.50 -7.22
C SER A 113 -14.01 15.28 -6.06
N ASP A 114 -13.81 14.24 -5.22
CA ASP A 114 -14.61 14.07 -4.00
C ASP A 114 -14.29 15.18 -2.99
N GLU A 115 -15.32 15.80 -2.42
CA GLU A 115 -15.17 16.93 -1.51
C GLU A 115 -14.68 16.47 -0.11
N GLU A 116 -13.97 17.36 0.61
CA GLU A 116 -13.27 17.05 1.85
C GLU A 116 -14.10 17.34 3.12
N TYR A 117 -15.14 16.55 3.42
CA TYR A 117 -16.01 16.81 4.56
C TYR A 117 -15.66 16.04 5.83
N TYR A 118 -15.27 14.76 5.73
CA TYR A 118 -14.96 13.93 6.89
C TYR A 118 -13.80 12.96 6.64
N ASN A 119 -13.20 12.48 7.71
CA ASN A 119 -12.08 11.57 7.62
C ASN A 119 -12.53 10.12 7.41
N ARG A 120 -11.89 9.42 6.48
CA ARG A 120 -12.06 8.00 6.24
C ARG A 120 -10.70 7.30 6.20
N ARG A 121 -10.61 6.13 6.84
CA ARG A 121 -9.38 5.33 6.79
C ARG A 121 -9.31 4.47 5.54
N ALA A 122 -8.12 4.45 4.94
CA ALA A 122 -7.70 3.48 3.94
C ALA A 122 -6.53 2.65 4.48
N TYR A 123 -6.50 1.38 4.09
CA TYR A 123 -5.47 0.43 4.48
C TYR A 123 -4.82 -0.10 3.21
N ILE A 124 -3.52 0.15 3.06
CA ILE A 124 -2.76 -0.20 1.86
C ILE A 124 -1.60 -1.12 2.25
N SER A 125 -1.31 -2.09 1.40
CA SER A 125 -0.22 -3.03 1.58
C SER A 125 0.47 -3.27 0.23
N VAL A 126 1.63 -2.65 0.04
CA VAL A 126 2.39 -2.66 -1.22
C VAL A 126 3.33 -3.86 -1.23
N PRO A 127 3.23 -4.77 -2.22
CA PRO A 127 4.15 -5.90 -2.32
C PRO A 127 5.56 -5.42 -2.71
N LEU A 128 6.59 -6.00 -2.08
CA LEU A 128 8.00 -5.67 -2.32
C LEU A 128 8.81 -6.84 -2.88
N LYS A 129 8.23 -8.04 -2.90
CA LYS A 129 8.95 -9.26 -3.29
C LYS A 129 9.57 -9.21 -4.69
N GLN A 130 8.96 -8.44 -5.61
CA GLN A 130 9.51 -8.28 -6.96
C GLN A 130 10.91 -7.65 -6.99
N TYR A 131 11.29 -6.90 -5.96
CA TYR A 131 12.63 -6.30 -5.87
C TYR A 131 13.68 -7.28 -5.38
N ALA A 132 13.27 -8.34 -4.69
CA ALA A 132 14.16 -9.39 -4.21
C ALA A 132 14.73 -10.27 -5.33
N GLU A 133 14.12 -10.25 -6.49
CA GLU A 133 14.52 -11.05 -7.65
C GLU A 133 15.57 -10.33 -8.52
N SER A 134 15.81 -9.05 -8.26
CA SER A 134 16.81 -8.24 -8.98
C SER A 134 18.20 -8.46 -8.40
N GLU A 135 19.21 -8.54 -9.25
CA GLU A 135 20.62 -8.50 -8.83
C GLU A 135 20.96 -7.06 -8.42
N HIS A 136 21.31 -6.86 -7.17
CA HIS A 136 21.74 -5.56 -6.65
C HIS A 136 22.96 -5.73 -5.74
N PRO A 137 23.80 -4.69 -5.57
CA PRO A 137 25.11 -4.80 -4.90
C PRO A 137 25.03 -4.88 -3.38
N THR A 138 23.85 -4.82 -2.79
CA THR A 138 23.65 -4.79 -1.34
C THR A 138 22.79 -5.94 -0.85
N ASP A 139 22.94 -6.33 0.42
CA ASP A 139 22.11 -7.37 1.04
C ASP A 139 20.69 -6.91 1.37
N GLY A 140 20.40 -5.63 1.20
CA GLY A 140 19.10 -4.99 1.41
C GLY A 140 18.77 -3.97 0.34
N ILE A 141 17.51 -3.62 0.25
CA ILE A 141 16.99 -2.67 -0.72
C ILE A 141 16.51 -1.43 0.03
N LYS A 142 17.07 -0.27 -0.31
CA LYS A 142 16.61 1.01 0.22
C LYS A 142 15.37 1.47 -0.54
N ILE A 143 14.26 1.61 0.16
CA ILE A 143 13.01 2.12 -0.39
C ILE A 143 12.80 3.54 0.10
N LYS A 144 12.73 4.49 -0.82
CA LYS A 144 12.34 5.87 -0.57
C LYS A 144 10.89 6.03 -0.98
N PHE A 145 10.02 6.18 0.00
CA PHE A 145 8.58 6.31 -0.22
C PHE A 145 8.15 7.75 -0.01
N ARG A 146 7.47 8.33 -1.01
CA ARG A 146 6.98 9.71 -1.01
C ARG A 146 5.46 9.75 -1.18
N TYR A 147 4.83 10.80 -0.64
CA TYR A 147 3.40 11.03 -0.78
C TYR A 147 3.06 12.51 -0.64
N TYR A 148 1.94 12.92 -1.21
CA TYR A 148 1.38 14.25 -1.01
C TYR A 148 0.54 14.27 0.25
N THR A 149 0.74 15.30 1.10
CA THR A 149 0.00 15.47 2.36
C THR A 149 -0.72 16.80 2.43
N TYR A 150 -1.71 16.89 3.30
CA TYR A 150 -2.45 18.12 3.53
C TYR A 150 -1.54 19.18 4.14
N GLY A 151 -1.43 20.34 3.49
CA GLY A 151 -0.61 21.47 3.92
C GLY A 151 -1.36 22.79 3.86
N LYS A 152 -0.73 23.86 4.37
CA LYS A 152 -1.27 25.24 4.26
C LYS A 152 -1.03 25.86 2.90
N GLU A 153 -0.06 25.39 2.17
CA GLU A 153 0.26 25.73 0.79
C GLU A 153 0.23 24.44 -0.03
N ALA A 154 -0.14 24.52 -1.31
CA ALA A 154 -0.39 23.36 -2.15
C ALA A 154 0.74 22.32 -2.08
N ASP A 155 0.37 21.09 -1.91
CA ASP A 155 1.13 19.89 -2.21
C ASP A 155 2.49 19.75 -1.51
N VAL A 156 2.47 19.65 -0.19
CA VAL A 156 3.67 19.24 0.57
C VAL A 156 3.92 17.75 0.27
N ILE A 157 5.15 17.45 -0.19
CA ILE A 157 5.62 16.07 -0.32
C ILE A 157 6.38 15.72 0.97
N GLU A 158 5.96 14.64 1.60
CA GLU A 158 6.70 14.01 2.69
C GLU A 158 7.31 12.70 2.24
N ASP A 159 8.39 12.27 2.91
CA ASP A 159 9.12 11.05 2.58
C ASP A 159 9.42 10.19 3.80
N TYR A 160 9.55 8.88 3.54
CA TYR A 160 10.05 7.86 4.46
C TYR A 160 11.11 7.02 3.76
N GLU A 161 12.15 6.66 4.50
CA GLU A 161 13.15 5.70 4.03
C GLU A 161 13.04 4.39 4.82
N PHE A 162 13.12 3.27 4.11
CA PHE A 162 13.09 1.92 4.67
C PHE A 162 14.21 1.09 4.09
N GLU A 163 14.77 0.19 4.89
CA GLU A 163 15.65 -0.87 4.43
C GLU A 163 14.87 -2.19 4.39
N TYR A 164 14.59 -2.68 3.19
CA TYR A 164 13.90 -3.94 2.98
C TYR A 164 14.90 -5.05 2.74
N THR A 165 14.87 -6.09 3.58
CA THR A 165 15.65 -7.31 3.40
C THR A 165 14.69 -8.46 3.11
N PRO A 166 14.74 -9.06 1.89
CA PRO A 166 13.85 -10.15 1.50
C PRO A 166 13.97 -11.34 2.45
N GLY A 167 12.81 -11.93 2.81
CA GLY A 167 12.77 -13.14 3.61
C GLY A 167 13.12 -13.00 5.10
N LYS A 168 13.50 -11.83 5.57
CA LYS A 168 13.59 -11.58 7.03
C LYS A 168 12.18 -11.40 7.59
N THR A 169 11.84 -12.29 8.51
CA THR A 169 10.66 -12.14 9.39
C THR A 169 11.15 -11.47 10.67
N GLU A 170 10.67 -10.27 10.97
CA GLU A 170 10.76 -9.76 12.34
C GLU A 170 9.81 -10.50 13.27
#